data_c62ed10f346abe463e094316ecc88c86
#
_entry.id   c62ed10f346abe463e094316ecc88c86
#
_cell.length_a   1.000
_cell.length_b   1.000
_cell.length_c   1.000
_cell.angle_alpha   90.00
_cell.angle_beta   90.00
_cell.angle_gamma   90.00
#
_symmetry.space_group_name_H-M   'P 1'
#
loop_
_entity.id
_entity.type
_entity.pdbx_description
1 polymer ?
#
loop_
_entity_poly.entity_id
_entity_poly.type
_entity_poly.pdbx_seq_one_letter_code
_entity_poly.pdbx_strand_id
1 'polypeptide(L)'
;MLKVCVIGGGPSGLMAAYTASLEGHQVELFEKNKQLGKKLQLTGHGRCNVTNNCSKDEFFKHVVHNEKFLYSSFSQFSNLDMIKFLKSNGLPTIEEDHGRMFPGSNSSQDVVLLFVDLLRKNNVILHMDEACTNVVVEEDRVVGIETSKGSYSCDFPFNQFSSLISSL
;
A
#
# COMPACT_ATOMS: atom_id res chain seq x y z
N MET A 1 -18.59 3.89 -10.17
CA MET A 1 -17.23 4.48 -10.14
C MET A 1 -17.21 5.45 -8.99
N LEU A 2 -16.28 5.30 -8.03
CA LEU A 2 -16.12 6.18 -6.88
C LEU A 2 -14.83 6.98 -7.03
N LYS A 3 -14.78 8.14 -6.39
CA LYS A 3 -13.56 8.94 -6.22
C LYS A 3 -12.90 8.56 -4.91
N VAL A 4 -11.69 8.01 -4.97
CA VAL A 4 -10.95 7.46 -3.83
C VAL A 4 -9.68 8.27 -3.60
N CYS A 5 -9.52 8.85 -2.41
CA CYS A 5 -8.29 9.48 -1.96
C CYS A 5 -7.50 8.51 -1.07
N VAL A 6 -6.30 8.17 -1.47
CA VAL A 6 -5.37 7.33 -0.70
C VAL A 6 -4.31 8.20 -0.04
N ILE A 7 -4.20 8.14 1.29
CA ILE A 7 -3.27 8.96 2.07
C ILE A 7 -2.03 8.13 2.43
N GLY A 8 -0.88 8.55 1.91
CA GLY A 8 0.42 7.94 2.15
C GLY A 8 0.86 6.98 1.04
N GLY A 9 2.02 7.27 0.44
CA GLY A 9 2.66 6.47 -0.61
C GLY A 9 3.59 5.37 -0.08
N GLY A 10 3.31 4.81 1.10
CA GLY A 10 3.97 3.62 1.64
C GLY A 10 3.43 2.33 1.01
N PRO A 11 3.97 1.15 1.37
CA PRO A 11 3.57 -0.14 0.76
C PRO A 11 2.06 -0.39 0.80
N SER A 12 1.41 -0.09 1.92
CA SER A 12 -0.04 -0.28 2.07
C SER A 12 -0.84 0.66 1.17
N GLY A 13 -0.45 1.95 1.10
CA GLY A 13 -1.11 2.92 0.23
C GLY A 13 -0.90 2.64 -1.25
N LEU A 14 0.30 2.21 -1.65
CA LEU A 14 0.58 1.81 -3.03
C LEU A 14 -0.31 0.62 -3.45
N MET A 15 -0.43 -0.40 -2.60
CA MET A 15 -1.29 -1.56 -2.87
C MET A 15 -2.77 -1.16 -2.86
N ALA A 16 -3.22 -0.34 -1.91
CA ALA A 16 -4.60 0.14 -1.83
C ALA A 16 -4.99 0.95 -3.08
N ALA A 17 -4.14 1.88 -3.51
CA ALA A 17 -4.37 2.67 -4.72
C ALA A 17 -4.43 1.79 -5.98
N TYR A 18 -3.52 0.83 -6.08
CA TYR A 18 -3.51 -0.13 -7.18
C TYR A 18 -4.81 -0.96 -7.20
N THR A 19 -5.18 -1.57 -6.08
CA THR A 19 -6.38 -2.41 -5.99
C THR A 19 -7.65 -1.61 -6.30
N ALA A 20 -7.80 -0.42 -5.74
CA ALA A 20 -8.96 0.45 -6.02
C ALA A 20 -9.04 0.84 -7.50
N SER A 21 -7.89 1.07 -8.15
CA SER A 21 -7.85 1.40 -9.58
C SER A 21 -8.29 0.23 -10.48
N LEU A 22 -7.98 -1.01 -10.09
CA LEU A 22 -8.42 -2.21 -10.83
C LEU A 22 -9.94 -2.40 -10.78
N GLU A 23 -10.60 -1.94 -9.72
CA GLU A 23 -12.06 -1.95 -9.58
C GLU A 23 -12.75 -0.82 -10.36
N GLY A 24 -12.00 -0.07 -11.17
CA GLY A 24 -12.52 1.00 -12.02
C GLY A 24 -12.85 2.28 -11.27
N HIS A 25 -12.28 2.50 -10.08
CA HIS A 25 -12.44 3.74 -9.33
C HIS A 25 -11.48 4.83 -9.84
N GLN A 26 -11.87 6.10 -9.67
CA GLN A 26 -10.98 7.24 -9.87
C GLN A 26 -10.13 7.40 -8.61
N VAL A 27 -8.83 7.14 -8.72
CA VAL A 27 -7.93 7.09 -7.55
C VAL A 27 -6.91 8.22 -7.60
N GLU A 28 -6.79 8.93 -6.47
CA GLU A 28 -5.76 9.93 -6.23
C GLU A 28 -4.96 9.53 -4.98
N LEU A 29 -3.62 9.48 -5.09
CA LEU A 29 -2.72 9.13 -3.99
C LEU A 29 -1.91 10.35 -3.57
N PHE A 30 -1.94 10.67 -2.27
CA PHE A 30 -1.28 11.82 -1.66
C PHE A 30 -0.10 11.36 -0.80
N GLU A 31 1.10 11.86 -1.11
CA GLU A 31 2.33 11.55 -0.37
C GLU A 31 3.04 12.86 0.05
N LYS A 32 3.30 13.00 1.33
CA LYS A 32 3.97 14.17 1.90
C LYS A 32 5.44 14.34 1.49
N ASN A 33 6.08 13.26 1.08
CA ASN A 33 7.46 13.28 0.62
C ASN A 33 7.53 13.43 -0.91
N LYS A 34 8.72 13.80 -1.40
CA LYS A 34 9.01 13.83 -2.84
C LYS A 34 9.20 12.44 -3.46
N GLN A 35 9.17 11.38 -2.64
CA GLN A 35 9.40 10.01 -3.06
C GLN A 35 8.38 9.06 -2.44
N LEU A 36 7.88 8.12 -3.23
CA LEU A 36 7.07 7.01 -2.78
C LEU A 36 7.94 5.94 -2.09
N GLY A 37 7.33 5.15 -1.22
CA GLY A 37 7.98 3.98 -0.63
C GLY A 37 9.19 4.28 0.26
N LYS A 38 9.31 5.46 0.86
CA LYS A 38 10.49 5.86 1.64
C LYS A 38 10.89 4.85 2.72
N LYS A 39 9.91 4.33 3.51
CA LYS A 39 10.19 3.29 4.50
C LYS A 39 10.56 1.95 3.85
N LEU A 40 9.94 1.61 2.75
CA LEU A 40 10.20 0.39 1.99
C LEU A 40 11.66 0.34 1.52
N GLN A 41 12.18 1.49 1.05
CA GLN A 41 13.58 1.61 0.61
C GLN A 41 14.60 1.45 1.75
N LEU A 42 14.20 1.63 3.00
CA LEU A 42 15.08 1.45 4.16
C LEU A 42 15.13 0.00 4.67
N THR A 43 14.19 -0.85 4.29
CA THR A 43 14.15 -2.23 4.74
C THR A 43 15.23 -3.08 4.05
N GLY A 44 15.71 -4.13 4.74
CA GLY A 44 16.70 -5.06 4.18
C GLY A 44 18.00 -4.39 3.74
N HIS A 45 18.45 -3.33 4.42
CA HIS A 45 19.64 -2.55 4.06
C HIS A 45 19.59 -1.99 2.63
N GLY A 46 18.43 -1.46 2.23
CA GLY A 46 18.21 -0.90 0.90
C GLY A 46 17.79 -1.90 -0.17
N ARG A 47 17.69 -3.19 0.17
CA ARG A 47 17.29 -4.25 -0.78
C ARG A 47 15.80 -4.55 -0.78
N CYS A 48 15.07 -4.13 0.25
CA CYS A 48 13.66 -4.41 0.52
C CYS A 48 13.35 -5.90 0.77
N ASN A 49 13.27 -6.31 2.02
CA ASN A 49 12.63 -7.58 2.38
C ASN A 49 11.11 -7.44 2.18
N VAL A 50 10.60 -7.92 1.05
CA VAL A 50 9.21 -7.69 0.62
C VAL A 50 8.21 -8.58 1.34
N THR A 51 8.61 -9.80 1.69
CA THR A 51 7.76 -10.79 2.37
C THR A 51 8.59 -11.98 2.84
N ASN A 52 7.93 -13.04 3.29
CA ASN A 52 8.55 -14.31 3.68
C ASN A 52 7.86 -15.49 2.97
N ASN A 53 8.61 -16.50 2.54
CA ASN A 53 8.11 -17.71 1.87
C ASN A 53 7.77 -18.81 2.87
N CYS A 54 7.13 -18.48 4.00
CA CYS A 54 6.69 -19.48 4.97
C CYS A 54 5.24 -19.92 4.72
N SER A 55 4.86 -21.05 5.32
CA SER A 55 3.47 -21.50 5.32
C SER A 55 2.57 -20.54 6.11
N LYS A 56 1.24 -20.61 5.88
CA LYS A 56 0.26 -19.84 6.64
C LYS A 56 0.41 -20.04 8.14
N ASP A 57 0.53 -21.29 8.58
CA ASP A 57 0.64 -21.62 9.99
C ASP A 57 1.91 -21.04 10.62
N GLU A 58 3.00 -21.08 9.89
CA GLU A 58 4.25 -20.49 10.35
C GLU A 58 4.18 -18.97 10.38
N PHE A 59 3.55 -18.33 9.38
CA PHE A 59 3.31 -16.89 9.38
C PHE A 59 2.58 -16.44 10.65
N PHE A 60 1.48 -17.10 11.01
CA PHE A 60 0.67 -16.71 12.17
C PHE A 60 1.36 -16.96 13.50
N LYS A 61 2.25 -17.94 13.62
CA LYS A 61 3.08 -18.12 14.83
C LYS A 61 3.99 -16.92 15.13
N HIS A 62 4.34 -16.14 14.12
CA HIS A 62 5.21 -14.96 14.26
C HIS A 62 4.43 -13.65 14.41
N VAL A 63 3.09 -13.69 14.40
CA VAL A 63 2.26 -12.51 14.69
C VAL A 63 2.20 -12.30 16.19
N VAL A 64 2.82 -11.23 16.66
CA VAL A 64 3.03 -10.98 18.11
C VAL A 64 1.71 -10.66 18.84
N HIS A 65 0.79 -9.91 18.19
CA HIS A 65 -0.48 -9.49 18.79
C HIS A 65 -1.62 -9.52 17.78
N ASN A 66 -2.84 -9.83 18.25
CA ASN A 66 -4.07 -9.72 17.47
C ASN A 66 -4.06 -10.49 16.14
N GLU A 67 -3.51 -11.68 16.09
CA GLU A 67 -3.43 -12.51 14.88
C GLU A 67 -4.77 -12.65 14.16
N LYS A 68 -5.87 -12.78 14.91
CA LYS A 68 -7.24 -12.93 14.38
C LYS A 68 -7.66 -11.75 13.50
N PHE A 69 -7.14 -10.53 13.78
CA PHE A 69 -7.41 -9.35 12.98
C PHE A 69 -6.90 -9.50 11.54
N LEU A 70 -5.84 -10.26 11.33
CA LEU A 70 -5.23 -10.45 10.03
C LEU A 70 -5.87 -11.58 9.20
N TYR A 71 -6.70 -12.45 9.80
CA TYR A 71 -7.20 -13.64 9.10
C TYR A 71 -7.97 -13.30 7.81
N SER A 72 -8.85 -12.31 7.84
CA SER A 72 -9.63 -11.91 6.67
C SER A 72 -8.74 -11.34 5.56
N SER A 73 -7.90 -10.37 5.87
CA SER A 73 -6.99 -9.74 4.89
C SER A 73 -5.98 -10.75 4.33
N PHE A 74 -5.41 -11.60 5.19
CA PHE A 74 -4.46 -12.63 4.77
C PHE A 74 -5.10 -13.70 3.88
N SER A 75 -6.39 -14.03 4.09
CA SER A 75 -7.10 -14.96 3.23
C SER A 75 -7.36 -14.42 1.82
N GLN A 76 -7.41 -13.10 1.67
CA GLN A 76 -7.60 -12.43 0.38
C GLN A 76 -6.26 -12.17 -0.33
N PHE A 77 -5.22 -11.84 0.42
CA PHE A 77 -3.89 -11.57 -0.11
C PHE A 77 -2.81 -11.98 0.90
N SER A 78 -2.21 -13.13 0.67
CA SER A 78 -1.20 -13.73 1.55
C SER A 78 0.23 -13.29 1.21
N ASN A 79 1.18 -13.71 2.06
CA ASN A 79 2.62 -13.59 1.79
C ASN A 79 3.03 -14.26 0.46
N LEU A 80 2.44 -15.41 0.13
CA LEU A 80 2.72 -16.12 -1.12
C LEU A 80 2.09 -15.43 -2.32
N ASP A 81 0.94 -14.77 -2.14
CA ASP A 81 0.31 -13.99 -3.22
C ASP A 81 1.13 -12.74 -3.53
N MET A 82 1.80 -12.15 -2.54
CA MET A 82 2.77 -11.07 -2.78
C MET A 82 3.94 -11.52 -3.68
N ILE A 83 4.47 -12.72 -3.45
CA ILE A 83 5.54 -13.29 -4.30
C ILE A 83 5.04 -13.47 -5.74
N LYS A 84 3.85 -14.04 -5.90
CA LYS A 84 3.22 -14.22 -7.23
C LYS A 84 2.96 -12.88 -7.90
N PHE A 85 2.43 -11.89 -7.15
CA PHE A 85 2.16 -10.55 -7.65
C PHE A 85 3.41 -9.89 -8.21
N LEU A 86 4.51 -9.88 -7.48
CA LEU A 86 5.77 -9.30 -7.94
C LEU A 86 6.28 -10.02 -9.21
N LYS A 87 6.29 -11.33 -9.20
CA LYS A 87 6.72 -12.15 -10.34
C LYS A 87 5.87 -11.90 -11.58
N SER A 88 4.54 -11.86 -11.43
CA SER A 88 3.60 -11.63 -12.56
C SER A 88 3.76 -10.24 -13.17
N ASN A 89 4.25 -9.29 -12.39
CA ASN A 89 4.50 -7.93 -12.85
C ASN A 89 5.97 -7.67 -13.23
N GLY A 90 6.74 -8.73 -13.49
CA GLY A 90 8.10 -8.63 -14.03
C GLY A 90 9.21 -8.39 -13.00
N LEU A 91 8.89 -8.50 -11.71
CA LEU A 91 9.88 -8.39 -10.63
C LEU A 91 9.98 -9.72 -9.86
N PRO A 92 10.75 -10.70 -10.36
CA PRO A 92 10.99 -11.96 -9.64
C PRO A 92 11.68 -11.70 -8.32
N THR A 93 11.41 -12.57 -7.34
CA THR A 93 12.05 -12.52 -6.02
C THR A 93 13.01 -13.68 -5.84
N ILE A 94 14.01 -13.48 -5.00
CA ILE A 94 14.94 -14.51 -4.51
C ILE A 94 14.69 -14.75 -3.03
N GLU A 95 14.81 -16.01 -2.63
CA GLU A 95 14.73 -16.42 -1.23
C GLU A 95 16.12 -16.44 -0.59
N GLU A 96 16.20 -15.87 0.61
CA GLU A 96 17.40 -15.94 1.47
C GLU A 96 17.06 -16.66 2.78
N ASP A 97 18.02 -16.72 3.70
CA ASP A 97 17.90 -17.40 4.99
C ASP A 97 16.58 -17.10 5.70
N HIS A 98 16.00 -18.11 6.30
CA HIS A 98 14.71 -18.04 7.03
C HIS A 98 13.52 -17.66 6.16
N GLY A 99 13.55 -17.95 4.86
CA GLY A 99 12.45 -17.69 3.94
C GLY A 99 12.24 -16.20 3.58
N ARG A 100 13.21 -15.33 3.87
CA ARG A 100 13.11 -13.90 3.53
C ARG A 100 13.16 -13.72 2.01
N MET A 101 12.22 -12.95 1.50
CA MET A 101 12.09 -12.70 0.06
C MET A 101 12.57 -11.29 -0.29
N PHE A 102 13.49 -11.22 -1.23
CA PHE A 102 14.02 -9.97 -1.77
C PHE A 102 13.76 -9.87 -3.28
N PRO A 103 13.67 -8.65 -3.86
CA PRO A 103 13.64 -8.53 -5.31
C PRO A 103 14.92 -9.12 -5.93
N GLY A 104 14.79 -9.82 -7.05
CA GLY A 104 15.91 -10.47 -7.71
C GLY A 104 17.02 -9.52 -8.17
N SER A 105 16.69 -8.24 -8.34
CA SER A 105 17.64 -7.16 -8.61
C SER A 105 18.42 -6.69 -7.38
N ASN A 106 18.05 -7.13 -6.18
CA ASN A 106 18.57 -6.60 -4.91
C ASN A 106 18.40 -5.08 -4.72
N SER A 107 17.41 -4.49 -5.37
CA SER A 107 17.13 -3.06 -5.34
C SER A 107 15.72 -2.78 -4.82
N SER A 108 15.61 -2.10 -3.69
CA SER A 108 14.33 -1.61 -3.18
C SER A 108 13.66 -0.59 -4.11
N GLN A 109 14.47 0.10 -4.91
CA GLN A 109 14.00 1.07 -5.90
C GLN A 109 13.13 0.39 -6.96
N ASP A 110 13.47 -0.84 -7.38
CA ASP A 110 12.71 -1.56 -8.41
C ASP A 110 11.31 -1.96 -7.92
N VAL A 111 11.17 -2.25 -6.62
CA VAL A 111 9.84 -2.46 -6.02
C VAL A 111 9.00 -1.18 -6.09
N VAL A 112 9.58 -0.03 -5.80
CA VAL A 112 8.88 1.26 -5.88
C VAL A 112 8.53 1.59 -7.32
N LEU A 113 9.46 1.43 -8.27
CA LEU A 113 9.24 1.68 -9.69
C LEU A 113 8.13 0.79 -10.26
N LEU A 114 8.10 -0.48 -9.87
CA LEU A 114 7.01 -1.38 -10.24
C LEU A 114 5.64 -0.79 -9.86
N PHE A 115 5.48 -0.36 -8.60
CA PHE A 115 4.22 0.24 -8.18
C PHE A 115 3.91 1.54 -8.91
N VAL A 116 4.90 2.41 -9.12
CA VAL A 116 4.71 3.65 -9.89
C VAL A 116 4.19 3.35 -11.29
N ASP A 117 4.76 2.36 -11.96
CA ASP A 117 4.35 1.96 -13.31
C ASP A 117 2.94 1.35 -13.31
N LEU A 118 2.61 0.52 -12.33
CA LEU A 118 1.26 -0.05 -12.17
C LEU A 118 0.22 1.04 -11.92
N LEU A 119 0.50 1.99 -11.03
CA LEU A 119 -0.41 3.10 -10.74
C LEU A 119 -0.61 3.98 -11.95
N ARG A 120 0.45 4.31 -12.70
CA ARG A 120 0.37 5.09 -13.94
C ARG A 120 -0.44 4.39 -15.03
N LYS A 121 -0.21 3.09 -15.24
CA LYS A 121 -0.97 2.28 -16.21
C LYS A 121 -2.46 2.24 -15.91
N ASN A 122 -2.83 2.37 -14.64
CA ASN A 122 -4.22 2.41 -14.18
C ASN A 122 -4.74 3.84 -13.94
N ASN A 123 -4.07 4.86 -14.47
CA ASN A 123 -4.48 6.27 -14.41
C ASN A 123 -4.65 6.81 -12.98
N VAL A 124 -3.91 6.29 -12.01
CA VAL A 124 -3.87 6.86 -10.65
C VAL A 124 -3.13 8.18 -10.66
N ILE A 125 -3.75 9.22 -10.11
CA ILE A 125 -3.14 10.55 -9.98
C ILE A 125 -2.24 10.56 -8.74
N LEU A 126 -0.98 10.94 -8.89
CA LEU A 126 0.00 11.00 -7.80
C LEU A 126 0.26 12.45 -7.40
N HIS A 127 -0.13 12.80 -6.16
CA HIS A 127 0.14 14.09 -5.53
C HIS A 127 1.36 13.95 -4.61
N MET A 128 2.52 14.36 -5.13
CA MET A 128 3.79 14.29 -4.41
C MET A 128 4.11 15.59 -3.69
N ASP A 129 4.89 15.52 -2.60
CA ASP A 129 5.23 16.68 -1.78
C ASP A 129 3.97 17.40 -1.27
N GLU A 130 2.95 16.61 -0.93
CA GLU A 130 1.62 17.07 -0.56
C GLU A 130 1.09 16.28 0.63
N ALA A 131 1.13 16.91 1.80
CA ALA A 131 0.69 16.30 3.05
C ALA A 131 -0.82 16.45 3.23
N CYS A 132 -1.52 15.35 3.51
CA CYS A 132 -2.88 15.43 4.04
C CYS A 132 -2.82 16.03 5.45
N THR A 133 -3.60 17.09 5.69
CA THR A 133 -3.66 17.82 6.94
C THR A 133 -4.95 17.58 7.72
N ASN A 134 -6.02 17.22 7.01
CA ASN A 134 -7.32 16.95 7.62
C ASN A 134 -8.15 15.99 6.76
N VAL A 135 -9.07 15.27 7.40
CA VAL A 135 -10.12 14.47 6.74
C VAL A 135 -11.45 15.16 7.00
N VAL A 136 -12.13 15.55 5.93
CA VAL A 136 -13.42 16.25 6.00
C VAL A 136 -14.53 15.23 6.14
N VAL A 137 -15.29 15.35 7.23
CA VAL A 137 -16.42 14.45 7.55
C VAL A 137 -17.69 15.28 7.66
N GLU A 138 -18.74 14.89 6.93
CA GLU A 138 -20.09 15.46 6.98
C GLU A 138 -21.09 14.33 7.16
N GLU A 139 -22.02 14.47 8.11
CA GLU A 139 -23.05 13.45 8.40
C GLU A 139 -22.49 12.01 8.51
N ASP A 140 -21.42 11.84 9.30
CA ASP A 140 -20.73 10.56 9.49
C ASP A 140 -20.13 9.94 8.21
N ARG A 141 -19.91 10.73 7.17
CA ARG A 141 -19.27 10.30 5.92
C ARG A 141 -18.03 11.12 5.63
N VAL A 142 -16.99 10.46 5.16
CA VAL A 142 -15.85 11.18 4.59
C VAL A 142 -16.27 11.75 3.24
N VAL A 143 -16.21 13.07 3.10
CA VAL A 143 -16.55 13.78 1.87
C VAL A 143 -15.34 14.37 1.16
N GLY A 144 -14.18 14.36 1.82
CA GLY A 144 -12.96 14.89 1.24
C GLY A 144 -11.76 14.87 2.19
N ILE A 145 -10.69 15.45 1.70
CA ILE A 145 -9.46 15.70 2.47
C ILE A 145 -8.99 17.13 2.23
N GLU A 146 -8.31 17.69 3.22
CA GLU A 146 -7.50 18.90 3.09
C GLU A 146 -6.03 18.52 3.07
N THR A 147 -5.26 19.20 2.25
CA THR A 147 -3.83 18.98 2.10
C THR A 147 -3.06 20.29 2.26
N SER A 148 -1.74 20.21 2.27
CA SER A 148 -0.85 21.39 2.24
C SER A 148 -1.00 22.25 0.97
N LYS A 149 -1.70 21.77 -0.06
CA LYS A 149 -1.84 22.47 -1.35
C LYS A 149 -3.29 22.76 -1.74
N GLY A 150 -4.29 22.15 -1.09
CA GLY A 150 -5.69 22.37 -1.44
C GLY A 150 -6.64 21.38 -0.81
N SER A 151 -7.89 21.37 -1.27
CA SER A 151 -8.95 20.48 -0.80
C SER A 151 -9.41 19.59 -1.94
N TYR A 152 -9.70 18.32 -1.63
CA TYR A 152 -10.11 17.30 -2.59
C TYR A 152 -11.34 16.57 -2.08
N SER A 153 -12.34 16.42 -2.95
CA SER A 153 -13.54 15.64 -2.62
C SER A 153 -13.28 14.16 -2.81
N CYS A 154 -13.93 13.30 -2.04
CA CYS A 154 -13.96 11.85 -2.24
C CYS A 154 -15.30 11.25 -1.83
N ASP A 155 -15.61 10.05 -2.34
CA ASP A 155 -16.91 9.38 -2.19
C ASP A 155 -16.83 8.23 -1.17
N PHE A 156 -16.28 8.44 0.05
CA PHE A 156 -16.07 7.33 0.96
C PHE A 156 -16.97 7.36 2.20
N PRO A 157 -17.69 6.27 2.56
CA PRO A 157 -18.40 6.18 3.83
C PRO A 157 -17.42 5.95 5.00
N PHE A 158 -17.53 6.76 6.05
CA PHE A 158 -16.68 6.73 7.26
C PHE A 158 -16.56 5.34 7.91
N ASN A 159 -17.62 4.53 7.87
CA ASN A 159 -17.68 3.21 8.51
C ASN A 159 -16.67 2.16 7.99
N GLN A 160 -15.93 2.45 6.90
CA GLN A 160 -14.94 1.52 6.35
C GLN A 160 -13.48 1.86 6.71
N PHE A 161 -13.23 2.99 7.41
CA PHE A 161 -11.86 3.51 7.68
C PHE A 161 -11.48 3.78 9.13
N SER A 162 -12.25 3.34 10.11
CA SER A 162 -11.92 3.55 11.53
C SER A 162 -10.55 3.04 11.97
N SER A 163 -9.93 2.14 11.18
CA SER A 163 -8.59 1.61 11.45
C SER A 163 -7.44 2.38 10.80
N LEU A 164 -7.72 3.27 9.83
CA LEU A 164 -6.67 4.03 9.12
C LEU A 164 -6.38 5.40 9.74
N ILE A 165 -7.33 5.96 10.51
CA ILE A 165 -7.20 7.28 11.13
C ILE A 165 -6.36 7.26 12.43
N SER A 166 -6.22 6.12 13.07
CA SER A 166 -5.45 5.98 14.31
C SER A 166 -3.92 6.01 14.14
N SER A 167 -3.41 6.21 12.93
CA SER A 167 -1.97 6.25 12.62
C SER A 167 -1.49 7.57 11.99
N LEU A 168 -2.32 8.62 12.05
CA LEU A 168 -1.91 10.01 11.76
C LEU A 168 -1.41 10.69 13.07
#